data_f96e6fd355e30c83c63a0f129e820903
#
_entry.id   f96e6fd355e30c83c63a0f129e820903
#
_cell.length_a   1.000
_cell.length_b   1.000
_cell.length_c   1.000
_cell.angle_alpha   90.00
_cell.angle_beta   90.00
_cell.angle_gamma   90.00
#
_symmetry.space_group_name_H-M   'P 1'
#
loop_
_entity.id
_entity.type
_entity.pdbx_description
1 polymer ?
#
loop_
_entity_poly.entity_id
_entity_poly.type
_entity_poly.pdbx_seq_one_letter_code
_entity_poly.pdbx_strand_id
1 'polypeptide(L)'
;MGGFLIFTIALVAFAFFMLAAGVKIVKQSETMVVERLGKYHKTLSSGINIIIPIFDKPRQIAWRYTQQTVTGDIVSVFKMRDRIDMRENVYDFPKQNVITRDNVVTEINALIYFQIVDPLKSLYEIGNLPNAIEKLT
;
A
#
# COMPACT_ATOMS: atom_id res chain seq x y z
N MET A 1 37.72 33.66 7.25
CA MET A 1 36.51 33.98 6.46
C MET A 1 36.05 32.80 5.57
N GLY A 2 36.94 32.01 4.94
CA GLY A 2 36.55 30.91 4.08
C GLY A 2 35.76 29.76 4.75
N GLY A 3 36.12 29.40 5.99
CA GLY A 3 35.44 28.33 6.70
C GLY A 3 33.97 28.61 7.05
N PHE A 4 33.66 29.86 7.40
CA PHE A 4 32.27 30.28 7.66
C PHE A 4 31.42 30.25 6.39
N LEU A 5 31.99 30.65 5.27
CA LEU A 5 31.31 30.63 3.97
C LEU A 5 31.02 29.19 3.50
N ILE A 6 31.99 28.30 3.68
CA ILE A 6 31.79 26.86 3.36
C ILE A 6 30.73 26.25 4.25
N PHE A 7 30.73 26.56 5.54
CA PHE A 7 29.72 26.05 6.48
C PHE A 7 28.32 26.54 6.14
N THR A 8 28.13 27.82 5.81
CA THR A 8 26.83 28.35 5.39
C THR A 8 26.32 27.71 4.09
N ILE A 9 27.20 27.55 3.10
CA ILE A 9 26.81 26.85 1.84
C ILE A 9 26.41 25.42 2.11
N ALA A 10 27.14 24.67 2.94
CA ALA A 10 26.82 23.30 3.30
C ALA A 10 25.47 23.20 4.02
N LEU A 11 25.17 24.13 4.92
CA LEU A 11 23.92 24.18 5.66
C LEU A 11 22.73 24.49 4.74
N VAL A 12 22.87 25.42 3.81
CA VAL A 12 21.84 25.73 2.80
C VAL A 12 21.62 24.55 1.87
N ALA A 13 22.67 23.90 1.39
CA ALA A 13 22.58 22.71 0.54
C ALA A 13 21.90 21.56 1.27
N PHE A 14 22.22 21.35 2.55
CA PHE A 14 21.56 20.34 3.37
C PHE A 14 20.08 20.64 3.58
N ALA A 15 19.70 21.87 3.85
CA ALA A 15 18.31 22.28 3.99
C ALA A 15 17.54 22.08 2.69
N PHE A 16 18.13 22.44 1.56
CA PHE A 16 17.53 22.23 0.24
C PHE A 16 17.35 20.74 -0.08
N PHE A 17 18.35 19.92 0.23
CA PHE A 17 18.27 18.47 0.07
C PHE A 17 17.16 17.87 0.94
N MET A 18 17.02 18.31 2.17
CA MET A 18 15.95 17.89 3.09
C MET A 18 14.56 18.22 2.54
N LEU A 19 14.39 19.43 2.01
CA LEU A 19 13.10 19.84 1.41
C LEU A 19 12.79 19.03 0.16
N ALA A 20 13.75 18.85 -0.74
CA ALA A 20 13.59 18.08 -1.96
C ALA A 20 13.25 16.60 -1.69
N ALA A 21 13.93 15.97 -0.72
CA ALA A 21 13.66 14.58 -0.32
C ALA A 21 12.33 14.42 0.42
N GLY A 22 11.83 15.49 1.04
CA GLY A 22 10.58 15.51 1.78
C GLY A 22 9.33 15.61 0.92
N VAL A 23 9.46 16.02 -0.35
CA VAL A 23 8.31 16.13 -1.25
C VAL A 23 7.84 14.75 -1.69
N LYS A 24 6.57 14.42 -1.41
CA LYS A 24 5.90 13.20 -1.84
C LYS A 24 4.67 13.54 -2.67
N ILE A 25 4.63 13.01 -3.88
CA ILE A 25 3.49 13.15 -4.79
C ILE A 25 2.63 11.89 -4.68
N VAL A 26 1.40 12.06 -4.22
CA VAL A 26 0.39 11.00 -4.13
C VAL A 26 -0.58 11.17 -5.30
N LYS A 27 -0.80 10.12 -6.07
CA LYS A 27 -1.72 10.15 -7.22
C LYS A 27 -3.15 10.30 -6.76
N GLN A 28 -4.01 10.75 -7.68
CA GLN A 28 -5.45 10.80 -7.43
C GLN A 28 -5.98 9.38 -7.16
N SER A 29 -6.90 9.26 -6.22
CA SER A 29 -7.45 7.98 -5.74
C SER A 29 -6.47 7.09 -4.99
N GLU A 30 -5.25 7.55 -4.71
CA GLU A 30 -4.32 6.89 -3.81
C GLU A 30 -4.20 7.66 -2.49
N THR A 31 -3.85 6.96 -1.44
CA THR A 31 -3.60 7.52 -0.11
C THR A 31 -2.35 6.86 0.47
N MET A 32 -1.58 7.63 1.23
CA MET A 32 -0.37 7.14 1.88
C MET A 32 -0.45 7.39 3.39
N VAL A 33 -0.21 6.37 4.18
CA VAL A 33 -0.14 6.49 5.65
C VAL A 33 1.31 6.66 6.05
N VAL A 34 1.58 7.70 6.82
CA VAL A 34 2.92 8.04 7.28
C VAL A 34 3.04 7.83 8.79
N GLU A 35 4.07 7.10 9.17
CA GLU A 35 4.46 6.90 10.55
C GLU A 35 5.67 7.78 10.88
N ARG A 36 5.65 8.34 12.10
CA ARG A 36 6.78 9.06 12.69
C ARG A 36 7.30 8.27 13.86
N LEU A 37 8.55 7.80 13.76
CA LEU A 37 9.20 6.99 14.80
C LEU A 37 8.35 5.76 15.23
N GLY A 38 7.68 5.11 14.26
CA GLY A 38 6.87 3.93 14.50
C GLY A 38 5.44 4.18 14.99
N LYS A 39 5.02 5.45 15.13
CA LYS A 39 3.65 5.84 15.51
C LYS A 39 2.96 6.50 14.32
N TYR A 40 1.67 6.23 14.15
CA TYR A 40 0.86 6.96 13.18
C TYR A 40 1.01 8.47 13.37
N HIS A 41 1.29 9.17 12.30
CA HIS A 41 1.44 10.62 12.31
C HIS A 41 0.35 11.31 11.49
N LYS A 42 0.26 10.96 10.21
CA LYS A 42 -0.75 11.55 9.30
C LYS A 42 -1.01 10.65 8.09
N THR A 43 -2.16 10.89 7.49
CA THR A 43 -2.55 10.30 6.20
C THR A 43 -2.39 11.37 5.11
N LEU A 44 -1.64 11.04 4.06
CA LEU A 44 -1.42 11.91 2.91
C LEU A 44 -2.50 11.64 1.87
N SER A 45 -3.28 12.65 1.56
CA SER A 45 -4.23 12.62 0.44
C SER A 45 -3.54 12.89 -0.90
N SER A 46 -4.28 12.71 -1.98
CA SER A 46 -3.81 12.99 -3.34
C SER A 46 -3.27 14.42 -3.48
N GLY A 47 -2.19 14.57 -4.23
CA GLY A 47 -1.51 15.83 -4.46
C GLY A 47 -0.08 15.86 -3.94
N ILE A 48 0.46 17.07 -3.80
CA ILE A 48 1.81 17.31 -3.29
C ILE A 48 1.76 17.38 -1.77
N ASN A 49 2.53 16.53 -1.12
CA ASN A 49 2.64 16.47 0.33
C ASN A 49 4.11 16.63 0.74
N ILE A 50 4.32 17.23 1.91
CA ILE A 50 5.65 17.40 2.48
C ILE A 50 5.75 16.56 3.75
N ILE A 51 6.78 15.75 3.82
CA ILE A 51 7.17 14.94 4.98
C ILE A 51 8.61 15.23 5.37
N ILE A 52 8.98 14.91 6.60
CA ILE A 52 10.36 15.01 7.09
C ILE A 52 11.03 13.65 6.89
N PRO A 53 11.92 13.47 5.88
CA PRO A 53 12.38 12.14 5.45
C PRO A 53 13.16 11.36 6.51
N ILE A 54 13.72 12.04 7.51
CA ILE A 54 14.46 11.39 8.60
C ILE A 54 13.52 10.72 9.61
N PHE A 55 12.40 11.38 9.95
CA PHE A 55 11.47 10.94 10.99
C PHE A 55 10.23 10.26 10.42
N ASP A 56 9.80 10.69 9.24
CA ASP A 56 8.56 10.27 8.62
C ASP A 56 8.84 9.16 7.60
N LYS A 57 8.25 8.00 7.83
CA LYS A 57 8.34 6.85 6.92
C LYS A 57 6.95 6.45 6.45
N PRO A 58 6.75 6.29 5.13
CA PRO A 58 5.53 5.69 4.63
C PRO A 58 5.39 4.24 5.11
N ARG A 59 4.23 3.89 5.63
CA ARG A 59 3.92 2.51 6.01
C ARG A 59 3.70 1.68 4.77
N GLN A 60 4.34 0.52 4.71
CA GLN A 60 4.20 -0.42 3.60
C GLN A 60 3.13 -1.47 3.91
N ILE A 61 2.34 -1.79 2.90
CA ILE A 61 1.33 -2.85 2.93
C ILE A 61 1.76 -3.95 1.96
N ALA A 62 1.64 -5.20 2.40
CA ALA A 62 1.76 -6.34 1.51
C ALA A 62 0.46 -6.48 0.71
N TRP A 63 0.55 -6.26 -0.60
CA TRP A 63 -0.57 -6.46 -1.52
C TRP A 63 -0.35 -7.72 -2.34
N ARG A 64 -1.37 -8.56 -2.41
CA ARG A 64 -1.35 -9.79 -3.20
C ARG A 64 -1.82 -9.50 -4.62
N TYR A 65 -1.00 -9.85 -5.59
CA TYR A 65 -1.35 -9.82 -7.00
C TYR A 65 -1.36 -11.24 -7.54
N THR A 66 -2.35 -11.53 -8.34
CA THR A 66 -2.39 -12.77 -9.10
C THR A 66 -1.73 -12.50 -10.46
N GLN A 67 -0.64 -13.18 -10.74
CA GLN A 67 0.03 -13.11 -12.05
C GLN A 67 -0.01 -14.47 -12.71
N GLN A 68 -0.37 -14.48 -13.99
CA GLN A 68 -0.29 -15.66 -14.82
C GLN A 68 1.15 -15.79 -15.33
N THR A 69 1.78 -16.90 -15.01
CA THR A 69 3.13 -17.21 -15.48
C THR A 69 3.08 -17.62 -16.96
N VAL A 70 4.19 -17.51 -17.65
CA VAL A 70 4.35 -17.89 -19.08
C VAL A 70 3.92 -19.35 -19.32
N THR A 71 3.99 -20.19 -18.32
CA THR A 71 3.52 -21.59 -18.29
C THR A 71 2.01 -21.75 -18.11
N GLY A 72 1.26 -20.65 -17.90
CA GLY A 72 -0.18 -20.69 -17.67
C GLY A 72 -0.60 -20.84 -16.20
N ASP A 73 0.37 -21.05 -15.30
CA ASP A 73 0.11 -21.21 -13.87
C ASP A 73 -0.21 -19.85 -13.21
N ILE A 74 -1.20 -19.86 -12.33
CA ILE A 74 -1.59 -18.69 -11.55
C ILE A 74 -0.75 -18.65 -10.27
N VAL A 75 0.17 -17.68 -10.19
CA VAL A 75 1.03 -17.49 -9.01
C VAL A 75 0.62 -16.23 -8.27
N SER A 76 0.43 -16.36 -6.96
CA SER A 76 0.18 -15.22 -6.09
C SER A 76 1.50 -14.57 -5.66
N VAL A 77 1.71 -13.33 -6.06
CA VAL A 77 2.91 -12.57 -5.72
C VAL A 77 2.55 -11.47 -4.73
N PHE A 78 3.28 -11.42 -3.61
CA PHE A 78 3.13 -10.34 -2.65
C PHE A 78 4.09 -9.20 -3.00
N LYS A 79 3.54 -8.01 -3.17
CA LYS A 79 4.32 -6.79 -3.41
C LYS A 79 4.07 -5.79 -2.30
N MET A 80 5.16 -5.32 -1.70
CA MET A 80 5.08 -4.23 -0.73
C MET A 80 4.80 -2.92 -1.44
N ARG A 81 3.77 -2.20 -1.00
CA ARG A 81 3.40 -0.86 -1.48
C ARG A 81 3.27 0.10 -0.32
N ASP A 82 3.69 1.33 -0.55
CA ASP A 82 3.55 2.46 0.37
C ASP A 82 2.26 3.28 0.14
N ARG A 83 1.47 2.86 -0.86
CA ARG A 83 0.24 3.55 -1.28
C ARG A 83 -0.94 2.60 -1.26
N ILE A 84 -2.07 3.11 -0.79
CA ILE A 84 -3.35 2.43 -0.72
C ILE A 84 -4.21 2.97 -1.86
N ASP A 85 -4.68 2.11 -2.74
CA ASP A 85 -5.64 2.46 -3.78
C ASP A 85 -7.05 2.50 -3.18
N MET A 86 -7.71 3.64 -3.29
CA MET A 86 -9.05 3.90 -2.76
C MET A 86 -10.16 3.59 -3.77
N ARG A 87 -9.80 3.14 -4.99
CA ARG A 87 -10.77 2.72 -5.99
C ARG A 87 -11.32 1.34 -5.66
N GLU A 88 -12.37 0.99 -6.36
CA GLU A 88 -12.88 -0.37 -6.35
C GLU A 88 -11.83 -1.35 -6.87
N ASN A 89 -11.59 -2.38 -6.10
CA ASN A 89 -10.67 -3.46 -6.43
C ASN A 89 -11.47 -4.75 -6.61
N VAL A 90 -10.98 -5.61 -7.48
CA VAL A 90 -11.56 -6.92 -7.73
C VAL A 90 -10.61 -7.97 -7.19
N TYR A 91 -11.13 -8.88 -6.40
CA TYR A 91 -10.41 -10.06 -5.97
C TYR A 91 -11.04 -11.29 -6.60
N ASP A 92 -10.25 -12.01 -7.39
CA ASP A 92 -10.65 -13.25 -8.03
C ASP A 92 -10.17 -14.43 -7.17
N PHE A 93 -11.12 -15.22 -6.68
CA PHE A 93 -10.82 -16.43 -5.93
C PHE A 93 -10.45 -17.56 -6.88
N PRO A 94 -9.43 -18.35 -6.54
CA PRO A 94 -9.15 -19.55 -7.30
C PRO A 94 -10.36 -20.48 -7.26
N LYS A 95 -10.54 -21.20 -8.35
CA LYS A 95 -11.60 -22.20 -8.46
C LYS A 95 -11.52 -23.20 -7.31
N GLN A 96 -12.69 -23.49 -6.72
CA GLN A 96 -12.82 -24.41 -5.58
C GLN A 96 -13.87 -25.46 -5.89
N ASN A 97 -13.57 -26.71 -5.56
CA ASN A 97 -14.53 -27.77 -5.61
C ASN A 97 -15.40 -27.73 -4.37
N VAL A 98 -16.70 -27.59 -4.57
CA VAL A 98 -17.72 -27.64 -3.51
C VAL A 98 -18.66 -28.77 -3.74
N ILE A 99 -19.17 -29.34 -2.64
CA ILE A 99 -20.19 -30.38 -2.69
C ILE A 99 -21.54 -29.69 -2.47
N THR A 100 -22.41 -29.77 -3.45
CA THR A 100 -23.78 -29.26 -3.37
C THR A 100 -24.64 -30.10 -2.43
N ARG A 101 -25.79 -29.57 -2.02
CA ARG A 101 -26.75 -30.28 -1.16
C ARG A 101 -27.18 -31.62 -1.75
N ASP A 102 -27.16 -31.73 -3.07
CA ASP A 102 -27.52 -32.96 -3.80
C ASP A 102 -26.35 -33.94 -3.94
N ASN A 103 -25.27 -33.72 -3.16
CA ASN A 103 -24.05 -34.53 -3.15
C ASN A 103 -23.31 -34.59 -4.49
N VAL A 104 -23.42 -33.52 -5.29
CA VAL A 104 -22.70 -33.36 -6.56
C VAL A 104 -21.49 -32.43 -6.35
N VAL A 105 -20.33 -32.87 -6.82
CA VAL A 105 -19.11 -32.03 -6.82
C VAL A 105 -19.21 -31.03 -7.96
N THR A 106 -19.16 -29.73 -7.62
CA THR A 106 -19.23 -28.63 -8.59
C THR A 106 -18.03 -27.69 -8.38
N GLU A 107 -17.41 -27.27 -9.47
CA GLU A 107 -16.36 -26.29 -9.46
C GLU A 107 -16.99 -24.89 -9.48
N ILE A 108 -16.68 -24.08 -8.47
CA ILE A 108 -17.13 -22.68 -8.38
C ILE A 108 -15.94 -21.71 -8.43
N ASN A 109 -16.19 -20.56 -9.01
CA ASN A 109 -15.32 -19.40 -8.98
C ASN A 109 -16.11 -18.20 -8.45
N ALA A 110 -15.46 -17.37 -7.63
CA ALA A 110 -16.08 -16.19 -7.05
C ALA A 110 -15.24 -14.95 -7.31
N LEU A 111 -15.91 -13.85 -7.65
CA LEU A 111 -15.31 -12.53 -7.78
C LEU A 111 -15.90 -11.63 -6.70
N ILE A 112 -15.01 -10.96 -5.95
CA ILE A 112 -15.43 -9.98 -4.96
C ILE A 112 -14.96 -8.60 -5.39
N TYR A 113 -15.90 -7.66 -5.41
CA TYR A 113 -15.63 -6.25 -5.56
C TYR A 113 -15.60 -5.63 -4.18
N PHE A 114 -14.54 -4.90 -3.87
CA PHE A 114 -14.40 -4.19 -2.60
C PHE A 114 -13.70 -2.85 -2.79
N GLN A 115 -13.98 -1.94 -1.89
CA GLN A 115 -13.35 -0.62 -1.85
C GLN A 115 -12.86 -0.34 -0.44
N ILE A 116 -11.64 0.19 -0.31
CA ILE A 116 -11.10 0.64 0.97
C ILE A 116 -11.68 2.02 1.26
N VAL A 117 -12.52 2.11 2.29
CA VAL A 117 -13.13 3.37 2.72
C VAL A 117 -12.24 4.10 3.74
N ASP A 118 -11.65 3.35 4.68
CA ASP A 118 -10.77 3.89 5.71
C ASP A 118 -9.39 3.26 5.59
N PRO A 119 -8.40 4.00 5.04
CA PRO A 119 -7.05 3.49 4.86
C PRO A 119 -6.32 3.22 6.17
N LEU A 120 -6.67 3.94 7.25
CA LEU A 120 -6.04 3.77 8.54
C LEU A 120 -6.45 2.44 9.19
N LYS A 121 -7.75 2.17 9.21
CA LYS A 121 -8.30 0.91 9.73
C LYS A 121 -7.84 -0.28 8.92
N SER A 122 -7.83 -0.17 7.60
CA SER A 122 -7.37 -1.26 6.72
C SER A 122 -5.91 -1.63 6.96
N LEU A 123 -5.10 -0.69 7.44
CA LEU A 123 -3.68 -0.89 7.67
C LEU A 123 -3.36 -1.44 9.06
N TYR A 124 -4.05 -0.96 10.10
CA TYR A 124 -3.72 -1.28 11.49
C TYR A 124 -4.64 -2.32 12.14
N GLU A 125 -5.89 -2.38 11.72
CA GLU A 125 -6.85 -3.35 12.26
C GLU A 125 -6.81 -4.69 11.51
N ILE A 126 -6.41 -4.67 10.24
CA ILE A 126 -6.37 -5.86 9.38
C ILE A 126 -4.92 -6.12 8.99
N GLY A 127 -4.26 -7.04 9.67
CA GLY A 127 -2.85 -7.37 9.41
C GLY A 127 -2.57 -7.93 8.01
N ASN A 128 -3.57 -8.55 7.37
CA ASN A 128 -3.48 -9.07 6.01
C ASN A 128 -4.86 -8.98 5.33
N LEU A 129 -5.09 -7.87 4.63
CA LEU A 129 -6.38 -7.58 3.98
C LEU A 129 -6.81 -8.67 2.99
N PRO A 130 -5.96 -9.19 2.08
CA PRO A 130 -6.36 -10.26 1.18
C PRO A 130 -6.83 -11.53 1.89
N ASN A 131 -6.12 -11.97 2.92
CA ASN A 131 -6.50 -13.14 3.70
C ASN A 131 -7.77 -12.91 4.54
N ALA A 132 -7.99 -11.69 5.01
CA ALA A 132 -9.20 -11.36 5.75
C ALA A 132 -10.43 -11.44 4.83
N ILE A 133 -10.33 -10.94 3.61
CA ILE A 133 -11.41 -11.01 2.61
C ILE A 133 -11.70 -12.49 2.26
N GLU A 134 -10.66 -13.29 2.05
CA GLU A 134 -10.78 -14.72 1.72
C GLU A 134 -11.49 -15.53 2.81
N LYS A 135 -11.27 -15.18 4.09
CA LYS A 135 -11.90 -15.88 5.22
C LYS A 135 -13.35 -15.44 5.50
N LEU A 136 -13.78 -14.30 4.98
CA LEU A 136 -15.13 -13.78 5.16
C LEU A 136 -16.10 -14.27 4.08
N THR A 137 -15.60 -14.92 3.06
CA THR A 137 -16.37 -15.47 1.93
C THR A 137 -16.51 -16.97 2.00
#